data_8fe673a0b2a6471eb25f0126eda6c3c4
#
_entry.id   8fe673a0b2a6471eb25f0126eda6c3c4
#
_cell.length_a   1.000
_cell.length_b   1.000
_cell.length_c   1.000
_cell.angle_alpha   90.00
_cell.angle_beta   90.00
_cell.angle_gamma   90.00
#
_symmetry.space_group_name_H-M   'P 1'
#
loop_
_entity.id
_entity.type
_entity.pdbx_description
1 polymer ?
#
loop_
_entity_poly.entity_id
_entity_poly.type
_entity_poly.pdbx_seq_one_letter_code
_entity_poly.pdbx_strand_id
1 'polypeptide(L)'
;MKRRRTIRIGVIADTHGLYDPAIERWFAGVAQILHAGDIGRRDVIQRLRKIAPVVAASGNIDDYEKSGLPRRVIIRRGKIKIAICHVLYEKGQLTKDAEKWLDREQPTVCVFGHSH
;
A
#
# COMPACT_ATOMS: atom_id res chain seq x y z
N MET A 1 -0.48 34.21 6.78
CA MET A 1 0.03 32.97 7.38
C MET A 1 -0.47 31.76 6.63
N LYS A 2 0.40 30.99 6.05
CA LYS A 2 -0.01 29.77 5.32
C LYS A 2 -0.31 28.66 6.31
N ARG A 3 -1.54 28.16 6.29
CA ARG A 3 -1.88 26.96 7.07
C ARG A 3 -1.25 25.74 6.40
N ARG A 4 -0.56 24.95 7.18
CA ARG A 4 -0.13 23.63 6.72
C ARG A 4 -1.37 22.74 6.61
N ARG A 5 -1.59 22.19 5.44
CA ARG A 5 -2.62 21.14 5.26
C ARG A 5 -2.03 19.81 5.64
N THR A 6 -2.66 19.16 6.61
CA THR A 6 -2.33 17.80 6.97
C THR A 6 -3.27 16.87 6.20
N ILE A 7 -2.68 16.00 5.41
CA ILE A 7 -3.43 14.96 4.69
C ILE A 7 -3.14 13.65 5.39
N ARG A 8 -4.20 12.95 5.80
CA ARG A 8 -4.06 11.64 6.43
C ARG A 8 -4.22 10.56 5.38
N ILE A 9 -3.33 9.59 5.39
CA ILE A 9 -3.33 8.45 4.48
C ILE A 9 -3.40 7.19 5.31
N GLY A 10 -4.37 6.31 4.99
CA GLY A 10 -4.48 5.01 5.63
C GLY A 10 -3.53 4.02 4.96
N VAL A 11 -2.81 3.24 5.76
CA VAL A 11 -1.89 2.23 5.25
C VAL A 11 -2.28 0.88 5.84
N ILE A 12 -2.41 -0.13 4.99
CA ILE A 12 -2.80 -1.47 5.40
C ILE A 12 -2.09 -2.49 4.51
N ALA A 13 -1.85 -3.68 5.04
CA ALA A 13 -1.26 -4.79 4.29
C ALA A 13 -1.69 -6.11 4.91
N ASP A 14 -1.52 -7.21 4.17
CA ASP A 14 -1.68 -8.57 4.68
C ASP A 14 -3.07 -8.84 5.27
N THR A 15 -4.11 -8.38 4.59
CA THR A 15 -5.49 -8.62 5.03
C THR A 15 -5.94 -10.05 4.83
N HIS A 16 -5.35 -10.76 3.86
CA HIS A 16 -5.63 -12.18 3.60
C HIS A 16 -7.12 -12.51 3.51
N GLY A 17 -7.90 -11.62 2.90
CA GLY A 17 -9.34 -11.80 2.71
C GLY A 17 -10.19 -11.41 3.91
N LEU A 18 -9.58 -10.94 4.99
CA LEU A 18 -10.30 -10.53 6.18
C LEU A 18 -10.47 -9.02 6.21
N TYR A 19 -11.67 -8.57 6.54
CA TYR A 19 -11.97 -7.16 6.68
C TYR A 19 -12.51 -6.91 8.08
N ASP A 20 -11.69 -6.30 8.93
CA ASP A 20 -12.10 -5.92 10.28
C ASP A 20 -12.99 -4.68 10.19
N PRO A 21 -14.24 -4.72 10.71
CA PRO A 21 -15.11 -3.53 10.71
C PRO A 21 -14.50 -2.31 11.38
N ALA A 22 -13.54 -2.48 12.28
CA ALA A 22 -12.87 -1.36 12.94
C ALA A 22 -12.07 -0.51 11.95
N ILE A 23 -11.73 -1.04 10.76
CA ILE A 23 -11.03 -0.30 9.71
C ILE A 23 -11.80 0.97 9.36
N GLU A 24 -13.13 0.91 9.33
CA GLU A 24 -13.95 2.07 8.99
C GLU A 24 -13.75 3.22 9.97
N ARG A 25 -13.53 2.92 11.25
CA ARG A 25 -13.23 3.92 12.26
C ARG A 25 -11.78 4.41 12.16
N TRP A 26 -10.84 3.48 11.97
CA TRP A 26 -9.42 3.83 11.88
C TRP A 26 -9.13 4.71 10.68
N PHE A 27 -9.81 4.46 9.58
CA PHE A 27 -9.57 5.17 8.32
C PHE A 27 -10.59 6.29 8.05
N ALA A 28 -11.42 6.62 9.03
CA ALA A 28 -12.36 7.73 8.86
C ALA A 28 -11.61 9.04 8.60
N GLY A 29 -11.97 9.73 7.52
CA GLY A 29 -11.37 11.02 7.17
C GLY A 29 -10.03 10.96 6.46
N VAL A 30 -9.53 9.76 6.12
CA VAL A 30 -8.29 9.69 5.32
C VAL A 30 -8.57 10.11 3.87
N ALA A 31 -7.57 10.72 3.24
CA ALA A 31 -7.69 11.17 1.85
C ALA A 31 -7.47 10.04 0.87
N GLN A 32 -6.76 9.01 1.27
CA GLN A 32 -6.38 7.89 0.41
C GLN A 32 -5.99 6.70 1.26
N ILE A 33 -6.16 5.49 0.72
CA ILE A 33 -5.75 4.25 1.37
C ILE A 33 -4.72 3.56 0.47
N LEU A 34 -3.61 3.11 1.08
CA LEU A 34 -2.56 2.36 0.40
C LEU A 34 -2.56 0.94 0.95
N HIS A 35 -2.72 -0.05 0.08
CA HIS A 35 -2.67 -1.46 0.45
C HIS A 35 -1.40 -2.08 -0.13
N ALA A 36 -0.56 -2.61 0.73
CA ALA A 36 0.76 -3.14 0.34
C ALA A 36 0.75 -4.65 0.06
N GLY A 37 -0.38 -5.20 -0.36
CA GLY A 37 -0.44 -6.57 -0.89
C GLY A 37 -0.92 -7.62 0.10
N ASP A 38 -1.05 -8.84 -0.41
CA ASP A 38 -1.68 -9.99 0.25
C ASP A 38 -3.11 -9.65 0.69
N ILE A 39 -3.85 -9.16 -0.29
CA ILE A 39 -5.24 -8.71 -0.09
C ILE A 39 -6.15 -9.90 0.19
N GLY A 40 -6.02 -10.94 -0.58
CA GLY A 40 -6.73 -12.19 -0.45
C GLY A 40 -8.06 -12.23 -1.21
N ARG A 41 -8.92 -11.26 -1.02
CA ARG A 41 -10.22 -11.20 -1.69
C ARG A 41 -10.46 -9.82 -2.25
N ARG A 42 -11.06 -9.79 -3.44
CA ARG A 42 -11.36 -8.54 -4.15
C ARG A 42 -12.31 -7.64 -3.37
N ASP A 43 -13.23 -8.22 -2.59
CA ASP A 43 -14.18 -7.43 -1.82
C ASP A 43 -13.51 -6.58 -0.73
N VAL A 44 -12.32 -6.95 -0.26
CA VAL A 44 -11.56 -6.11 0.67
C VAL A 44 -11.29 -4.74 0.03
N ILE A 45 -10.80 -4.72 -1.20
CA ILE A 45 -10.54 -3.46 -1.92
C ILE A 45 -11.83 -2.69 -2.16
N GLN A 46 -12.90 -3.39 -2.53
CA GLN A 46 -14.20 -2.74 -2.78
C GLN A 46 -14.74 -2.06 -1.53
N ARG A 47 -14.58 -2.70 -0.37
CA ARG A 47 -15.01 -2.13 0.90
C ARG A 47 -14.14 -0.94 1.32
N LEU A 48 -12.84 -1.04 1.11
CA LEU A 48 -11.92 0.08 1.39
C LEU A 48 -12.24 1.29 0.51
N ARG A 49 -12.61 1.06 -0.76
CA ARG A 49 -12.97 2.14 -1.68
C ARG A 49 -14.19 2.94 -1.24
N LYS A 50 -15.03 2.37 -0.41
CA LYS A 50 -16.17 3.10 0.16
C LYS A 50 -15.72 4.16 1.17
N ILE A 51 -14.53 4.00 1.73
CA ILE A 51 -13.97 4.97 2.69
C ILE A 51 -13.20 6.06 1.95
N ALA A 52 -12.32 5.68 1.01
CA ALA A 52 -11.46 6.61 0.28
C ALA A 52 -10.89 5.92 -0.95
N PRO A 53 -10.31 6.67 -1.91
CA PRO A 53 -9.61 6.05 -3.04
C PRO A 53 -8.50 5.13 -2.57
N VAL A 54 -8.34 3.99 -3.23
CA VAL A 54 -7.37 2.95 -2.85
C VAL A 54 -6.34 2.78 -3.96
N VAL A 55 -5.07 2.79 -3.58
CA VAL A 55 -3.95 2.35 -4.41
C VAL A 55 -3.41 1.08 -3.78
N ALA A 56 -3.28 0.01 -4.55
CA ALA A 56 -2.88 -1.28 -4.02
C ALA A 56 -1.79 -1.92 -4.88
N ALA A 57 -0.87 -2.60 -4.22
CA ALA A 57 0.09 -3.49 -4.87
C ALA A 57 -0.36 -4.94 -4.64
N SER A 58 -0.02 -5.83 -5.57
CA SER A 58 -0.30 -7.25 -5.39
C SER A 58 0.77 -7.90 -4.51
N GLY A 59 0.35 -8.82 -3.65
CA GLY A 59 1.26 -9.58 -2.78
C GLY A 59 1.38 -11.03 -3.24
N ASN A 60 2.02 -11.85 -2.39
CA ASN A 60 2.33 -13.24 -2.72
C ASN A 60 1.09 -14.10 -3.01
N ILE A 61 0.00 -13.86 -2.27
CA ILE A 61 -1.23 -14.64 -2.45
C ILE A 61 -2.16 -14.03 -3.50
N ASP A 62 -1.86 -12.85 -3.99
CA ASP A 62 -2.66 -12.19 -5.03
C ASP A 62 -2.10 -12.60 -6.40
N ASP A 63 -2.97 -13.13 -7.25
CA ASP A 63 -2.57 -13.44 -8.61
C ASP A 63 -2.46 -12.13 -9.39
N TYR A 64 -1.25 -11.78 -9.75
CA TYR A 64 -0.97 -10.53 -10.46
C TYR A 64 -1.81 -10.40 -11.73
N GLU A 65 -1.89 -11.49 -12.51
CA GLU A 65 -2.62 -11.46 -13.77
C GLU A 65 -4.13 -11.34 -13.55
N LYS A 66 -4.66 -12.06 -12.56
CA LYS A 66 -6.10 -12.06 -12.27
C LYS A 66 -6.54 -10.81 -11.51
N SER A 67 -5.71 -10.31 -10.61
CA SER A 67 -6.05 -9.13 -9.81
C SER A 67 -5.99 -7.85 -10.62
N GLY A 68 -5.15 -7.81 -11.66
CA GLY A 68 -4.89 -6.59 -12.41
C GLY A 68 -4.06 -5.57 -11.64
N LEU A 69 -3.53 -5.93 -10.46
CA LEU A 69 -2.75 -5.02 -9.63
C LEU A 69 -1.26 -5.23 -9.85
N PRO A 70 -0.49 -4.14 -9.98
CA PRO A 70 0.95 -4.26 -10.13
C PRO A 70 1.61 -4.69 -8.82
N ARG A 71 2.80 -5.27 -8.94
CA ARG A 71 3.58 -5.66 -7.75
C ARG A 71 4.25 -4.47 -7.08
N ARG A 72 4.53 -3.42 -7.84
CA ARG A 72 5.20 -2.22 -7.37
C ARG A 72 4.48 -1.00 -7.91
N VAL A 73 4.25 -0.02 -7.05
CA VAL A 73 3.53 1.20 -7.41
C VAL A 73 4.31 2.40 -6.90
N ILE A 74 4.37 3.43 -7.74
CA ILE A 74 4.91 4.73 -7.33
C ILE A 74 3.79 5.74 -7.44
N ILE A 75 3.55 6.49 -6.38
CA ILE A 75 2.61 7.61 -6.40
C ILE A 75 3.28 8.86 -5.87
N ARG A 76 2.71 10.00 -6.21
CA ARG A 76 3.22 11.29 -5.73
C ARG A 76 2.11 12.04 -5.00
N ARG A 77 2.48 12.65 -3.89
CA ARG A 77 1.63 13.55 -3.12
C ARG A 77 2.43 14.82 -2.84
N GLY A 78 2.17 15.87 -3.63
CA GLY A 78 2.98 17.07 -3.56
C GLY A 78 4.43 16.75 -3.91
N LYS A 79 5.33 17.06 -2.99
CA LYS A 79 6.76 16.76 -3.15
C LYS A 79 7.16 15.37 -2.66
N ILE A 80 6.21 14.63 -2.09
CA ILE A 80 6.48 13.32 -1.52
C ILE A 80 6.26 12.25 -2.57
N LYS A 81 7.27 11.41 -2.77
CA LYS A 81 7.21 10.24 -3.65
C LYS A 81 7.08 9.00 -2.78
N ILE A 82 6.02 8.23 -2.99
CA ILE A 82 5.71 7.06 -2.19
C ILE A 82 5.83 5.81 -3.05
N ALA A 83 6.67 4.88 -2.61
CA ALA A 83 6.82 3.57 -3.22
C ALA A 83 6.00 2.56 -2.43
N ILE A 84 5.24 1.71 -3.12
CA ILE A 84 4.40 0.69 -2.51
C ILE A 84 4.75 -0.65 -3.14
N CYS A 85 5.07 -1.64 -2.31
CA CYS A 85 5.29 -3.01 -2.74
C CYS A 85 4.97 -3.95 -1.59
N HIS A 86 4.71 -5.23 -1.90
CA HIS A 86 4.46 -6.20 -0.84
C HIS A 86 5.78 -6.69 -0.23
N VAL A 87 6.69 -7.17 -1.08
CA VAL A 87 7.95 -7.77 -0.62
C VAL A 87 9.09 -6.77 -0.75
N LEU A 88 9.58 -6.28 0.38
CA LEU A 88 10.78 -5.46 0.45
C LEU A 88 11.93 -6.24 1.09
N TYR A 89 11.62 -6.97 2.14
CA TYR A 89 12.59 -7.78 2.88
C TYR A 89 12.26 -9.26 2.79
N GLU A 90 13.31 -10.08 2.72
CA GLU A 90 13.25 -11.52 2.87
C GLU A 90 14.31 -11.95 3.87
N LYS A 91 13.93 -12.77 4.86
CA LYS A 91 14.85 -13.25 5.91
C LYS A 91 15.61 -12.12 6.59
N GLY A 92 14.92 -11.00 6.82
CA GLY A 92 15.50 -9.84 7.49
C GLY A 92 16.43 -9.00 6.65
N GLN A 93 16.54 -9.28 5.37
CA GLN A 93 17.40 -8.53 4.46
C GLN A 93 16.61 -7.94 3.31
N LEU A 94 17.02 -6.75 2.87
CA LEU A 94 16.46 -6.12 1.69
C LEU A 94 16.75 -7.00 0.47
N THR A 95 15.70 -7.30 -0.32
CA THR A 95 15.91 -8.10 -1.54
C THR A 95 16.70 -7.30 -2.56
N LYS A 96 17.46 -7.99 -3.42
CA LYS A 96 18.23 -7.33 -4.46
C LYS A 96 17.34 -6.56 -5.44
N ASP A 97 16.22 -7.12 -5.82
CA ASP A 97 15.28 -6.46 -6.71
C ASP A 97 14.69 -5.20 -6.09
N ALA A 98 14.34 -5.25 -4.80
CA ALA A 98 13.84 -4.09 -4.09
C ALA A 98 14.90 -3.01 -3.97
N GLU A 99 16.14 -3.39 -3.67
CA GLU A 99 17.27 -2.46 -3.58
C GLU A 99 17.47 -1.71 -4.89
N LYS A 100 17.47 -2.42 -6.02
CA LYS A 100 17.60 -1.80 -7.35
C LYS A 100 16.45 -0.85 -7.64
N TRP A 101 15.25 -1.23 -7.29
CA TRP A 101 14.07 -0.42 -7.51
C TRP A 101 14.11 0.85 -6.67
N LEU A 102 14.47 0.75 -5.39
CA LEU A 102 14.59 1.90 -4.51
C LEU A 102 15.72 2.84 -4.95
N ASP A 103 16.85 2.28 -5.40
CA ASP A 103 17.95 3.08 -5.93
C ASP A 103 17.54 3.87 -7.17
N ARG A 104 16.75 3.26 -8.04
CA ARG A 104 16.27 3.92 -9.26
C ARG A 104 15.23 4.99 -8.94
N GLU A 105 14.27 4.69 -8.05
CA GLU A 105 13.13 5.55 -7.79
C GLU A 105 13.37 6.62 -6.74
N GLN A 106 14.27 6.38 -5.80
CA GLN A 106 14.60 7.31 -4.71
C GLN A 106 13.35 7.86 -4.01
N PRO A 107 12.45 6.99 -3.48
CA PRO A 107 11.23 7.48 -2.85
C PRO A 107 11.49 8.17 -1.51
N THR A 108 10.59 9.05 -1.13
CA THR A 108 10.60 9.68 0.18
C THR A 108 10.13 8.68 1.25
N VAL A 109 9.11 7.87 0.90
CA VAL A 109 8.50 6.90 1.79
C VAL A 109 8.32 5.59 1.04
N CYS A 110 8.54 4.48 1.72
CA CYS A 110 8.25 3.16 1.18
C CYS A 110 7.27 2.43 2.09
N VAL A 111 6.17 1.94 1.50
CA VAL A 111 5.14 1.16 2.20
C VAL A 111 5.24 -0.28 1.73
N PHE A 112 5.32 -1.20 2.67
CA PHE A 112 5.48 -2.62 2.35
C PHE A 112 4.78 -3.50 3.39
N GLY A 113 4.61 -4.76 3.03
CA GLY A 113 4.03 -5.78 3.90
C GLY A 113 4.94 -6.99 4.02
N HIS A 114 4.37 -8.19 4.07
CA HIS A 114 5.03 -9.50 4.02
C HIS A 114 5.83 -9.85 5.28
N SER A 115 6.70 -8.99 5.75
CA SER A 115 7.50 -9.26 6.95
C SER A 115 6.67 -8.94 8.19
N HIS A 116 6.00 -9.95 8.71
CA HIS A 116 5.08 -9.85 9.85
C HIS A 116 5.78 -9.56 11.17
#